data_42810ad9a4d8dab40289fda575845b7b
#
_entry.id   42810ad9a4d8dab40289fda575845b7b
#
_cell.length_a   1.000
_cell.length_b   1.000
_cell.length_c   1.000
_cell.angle_alpha   90.00
_cell.angle_beta   90.00
_cell.angle_gamma   90.00
#
_symmetry.space_group_name_H-M   'P 1'
#
loop_
_entity.id
_entity.type
_entity.pdbx_description
1 polymer ?
#
loop_
_entity_poly.entity_id
_entity_poly.type
_entity_poly.pdbx_seq_one_letter_code
_entity_poly.pdbx_strand_id
1 'polypeptide(L)'
;MKLSTGNLISLSEQELVDCDTHSMDEGCEGGWMDSAFEFVIKNGGLATESSYPYKAVDGKCKGGSKSAATIKGHEDVPVNNEAALMKAVANQPVSVAVDAGDRTFMLYSGGVMTGSCGTELDHGIAAIGYGVESDGTKYWILKNSWGTTWGEKGFLRMEMDISDKRGMCGLAMKPSYPTQ
;
A
#
# COMPACT_ATOMS: atom_id res chain seq x y z
N MET A 1 4.01 -13.75 -3.30
CA MET A 1 3.39 -15.09 -3.46
C MET A 1 2.94 -15.33 -4.90
N LYS A 2 1.97 -14.59 -5.45
CA LYS A 2 1.48 -14.86 -6.84
C LYS A 2 2.60 -14.86 -7.88
N LEU A 3 3.49 -13.87 -7.85
CA LEU A 3 4.60 -13.74 -8.79
C LEU A 3 5.64 -14.86 -8.67
N SER A 4 5.91 -15.34 -7.45
CA SER A 4 6.93 -16.38 -7.20
C SER A 4 6.40 -17.80 -7.25
N THR A 5 5.13 -18.04 -6.90
CA THR A 5 4.57 -19.38 -6.75
C THR A 5 3.39 -19.69 -7.70
N GLY A 6 2.87 -18.66 -8.37
CA GLY A 6 1.63 -18.77 -9.15
C GLY A 6 0.35 -18.76 -8.31
N ASN A 7 0.42 -18.88 -6.99
CA ASN A 7 -0.73 -18.91 -6.09
C ASN A 7 -1.03 -17.54 -5.48
N LEU A 8 -2.25 -17.05 -5.67
CA LEU A 8 -2.74 -15.88 -4.97
C LEU A 8 -3.38 -16.33 -3.66
N ILE A 9 -2.81 -15.87 -2.54
CA ILE A 9 -3.27 -16.19 -1.19
C ILE A 9 -3.62 -14.86 -0.51
N SER A 10 -4.82 -14.79 0.10
CA SER A 10 -5.18 -13.69 0.97
C SER A 10 -4.48 -13.87 2.32
N LEU A 11 -3.70 -12.88 2.72
CA LEU A 11 -2.96 -12.87 3.97
C LEU A 11 -3.70 -12.05 5.02
N SER A 12 -3.39 -12.28 6.28
CA SER A 12 -4.08 -11.68 7.42
C SER A 12 -3.58 -10.24 7.67
N GLU A 13 -4.45 -9.28 7.52
CA GLU A 13 -4.26 -7.91 8.01
C GLU A 13 -4.37 -7.85 9.54
N GLN A 14 -5.22 -8.69 10.13
CA GLN A 14 -5.41 -8.73 11.59
C GLN A 14 -4.17 -9.20 12.33
N GLU A 15 -3.35 -10.07 11.74
CA GLU A 15 -2.09 -10.48 12.38
C GLU A 15 -1.12 -9.29 12.53
N LEU A 16 -1.10 -8.38 11.56
CA LEU A 16 -0.36 -7.11 11.70
C LEU A 16 -0.96 -6.25 12.80
N VAL A 17 -2.27 -6.02 12.79
CA VAL A 17 -2.97 -5.21 13.80
C VAL A 17 -2.71 -5.72 15.22
N ASP A 18 -2.77 -7.04 15.44
CA ASP A 18 -2.68 -7.63 16.78
C ASP A 18 -1.24 -7.87 17.26
N CYS A 19 -0.29 -8.06 16.33
CA CYS A 19 1.04 -8.57 16.67
C CYS A 19 2.18 -7.59 16.36
N ASP A 20 2.01 -6.72 15.36
CA ASP A 20 3.00 -5.70 15.05
C ASP A 20 2.70 -4.43 15.84
N THR A 21 3.15 -4.44 17.09
CA THR A 21 2.91 -3.36 18.05
C THR A 21 4.22 -2.71 18.52
N HIS A 22 5.25 -2.79 17.67
CA HIS A 22 6.58 -2.28 17.99
C HIS A 22 6.92 -1.05 17.14
N SER A 23 7.73 -0.17 17.71
CA SER A 23 8.20 1.06 17.04
C SER A 23 7.07 2.10 16.84
N MET A 24 6.63 2.30 15.61
CA MET A 24 5.58 3.27 15.23
C MET A 24 4.30 2.59 14.75
N ASP A 25 4.14 1.29 15.02
CA ASP A 25 2.97 0.53 14.64
C ASP A 25 2.04 0.36 15.85
N GLU A 26 0.84 0.91 15.74
CA GLU A 26 -0.12 1.08 16.84
C GLU A 26 -1.47 0.42 16.49
N GLY A 27 -1.42 -0.78 15.89
CA GLY A 27 -2.63 -1.55 15.56
C GLY A 27 -3.60 -0.78 14.67
N CYS A 28 -4.81 -0.53 15.16
CA CYS A 28 -5.83 0.20 14.41
C CYS A 28 -5.55 1.70 14.24
N GLU A 29 -4.64 2.27 15.03
CA GLU A 29 -4.21 3.67 14.90
C GLU A 29 -3.17 3.87 13.78
N GLY A 30 -2.73 2.78 13.13
CA GLY A 30 -1.88 2.83 11.96
C GLY A 30 -0.46 2.31 12.19
N GLY A 31 0.38 2.51 11.17
CA GLY A 31 1.77 2.06 11.17
C GLY A 31 2.47 2.37 9.86
N TRP A 32 3.74 1.97 9.77
CA TRP A 32 4.55 2.15 8.58
C TRP A 32 4.74 0.84 7.82
N MET A 33 4.68 0.90 6.49
CA MET A 33 4.81 -0.26 5.62
C MET A 33 6.15 -0.98 5.83
N ASP A 34 7.24 -0.23 6.02
CA ASP A 34 8.58 -0.80 6.23
C ASP A 34 8.66 -1.56 7.55
N SER A 35 8.06 -1.02 8.63
CA SER A 35 7.94 -1.71 9.93
C SER A 35 7.15 -3.01 9.79
N ALA A 36 6.02 -2.97 9.05
CA ALA A 36 5.24 -4.17 8.78
C ALA A 36 6.04 -5.23 7.99
N PHE A 37 6.85 -4.83 7.01
CA PHE A 37 7.74 -5.77 6.34
C PHE A 37 8.79 -6.37 7.30
N GLU A 38 9.40 -5.56 8.17
CA GLU A 38 10.33 -6.06 9.19
C GLU A 38 9.64 -7.02 10.17
N PHE A 39 8.42 -6.71 10.57
CA PHE A 39 7.62 -7.63 11.40
C PHE A 39 7.42 -8.96 10.67
N VAL A 40 6.99 -8.95 9.41
CA VAL A 40 6.77 -10.18 8.62
C VAL A 40 8.03 -11.03 8.56
N ILE A 41 9.22 -10.42 8.40
CA ILE A 41 10.50 -11.13 8.40
C ILE A 41 10.77 -11.76 9.76
N LYS A 42 10.64 -10.99 10.84
CA LYS A 42 10.91 -11.46 12.22
C LYS A 42 9.92 -12.53 12.68
N ASN A 43 8.65 -12.39 12.30
CA ASN A 43 7.56 -13.33 12.61
C ASN A 43 7.68 -14.65 11.83
N GLY A 44 8.53 -14.69 10.80
CA GLY A 44 8.65 -15.85 9.90
C GLY A 44 7.51 -15.96 8.89
N GLY A 45 6.83 -14.85 8.61
CA GLY A 45 5.77 -14.71 7.62
C GLY A 45 4.44 -14.28 8.20
N LEU A 46 3.38 -14.35 7.39
CA LEU A 46 2.00 -14.07 7.78
C LEU A 46 1.09 -15.28 7.56
N ALA A 47 0.08 -15.39 8.41
CA ALA A 47 -1.02 -16.34 8.28
C ALA A 47 -1.94 -16.00 7.10
N THR A 48 -2.81 -16.93 6.71
CA THR A 48 -3.89 -16.62 5.77
C THR A 48 -4.98 -15.81 6.45
N GLU A 49 -5.70 -14.98 5.69
CA GLU A 49 -6.91 -14.29 6.15
C GLU A 49 -7.94 -15.26 6.73
N SER A 50 -8.10 -16.44 6.15
CA SER A 50 -9.05 -17.45 6.64
C SER A 50 -8.66 -18.03 8.01
N SER A 51 -7.37 -18.10 8.36
CA SER A 51 -6.90 -18.62 9.66
C SER A 51 -6.81 -17.54 10.74
N TYR A 52 -6.66 -16.29 10.33
CA TYR A 52 -6.57 -15.13 11.21
C TYR A 52 -7.37 -13.95 10.61
N PRO A 53 -8.70 -14.02 10.66
CA PRO A 53 -9.57 -13.11 9.93
C PRO A 53 -9.60 -11.69 10.49
N TYR A 54 -9.75 -10.69 9.60
CA TYR A 54 -9.86 -9.28 9.95
C TYR A 54 -11.09 -8.99 10.80
N LYS A 55 -10.93 -8.15 11.84
CA LYS A 55 -11.96 -7.82 12.82
C LYS A 55 -12.24 -6.33 12.97
N ALA A 56 -11.39 -5.48 12.39
CA ALA A 56 -11.45 -4.02 12.52
C ALA A 56 -11.43 -3.54 14.00
N VAL A 57 -10.67 -4.21 14.84
CA VAL A 57 -10.48 -3.88 16.27
C VAL A 57 -9.16 -4.48 16.74
N ASP A 58 -8.46 -3.77 17.63
CA ASP A 58 -7.25 -4.30 18.26
C ASP A 58 -7.54 -5.52 19.09
N GLY A 59 -6.67 -6.51 19.02
CA GLY A 59 -6.78 -7.75 19.76
C GLY A 59 -5.46 -8.18 20.39
N LYS A 60 -5.48 -9.33 21.02
CA LYS A 60 -4.26 -9.96 21.52
C LYS A 60 -3.62 -10.78 20.40
N CYS A 61 -2.32 -10.58 20.20
CA CYS A 61 -1.54 -11.41 19.29
C CYS A 61 -1.72 -12.89 19.60
N LYS A 62 -2.16 -13.66 18.62
CA LYS A 62 -2.32 -15.11 18.71
C LYS A 62 -1.08 -15.79 18.17
N GLY A 63 0.06 -15.62 18.79
CA GLY A 63 1.30 -16.21 18.31
C GLY A 63 1.19 -17.68 17.87
N GLY A 64 2.06 -18.12 16.97
CA GLY A 64 2.10 -19.50 16.47
C GLY A 64 1.15 -19.80 15.31
N SER A 65 0.55 -18.82 14.67
CA SER A 65 -0.16 -19.00 13.40
C SER A 65 0.76 -19.61 12.36
N LYS A 66 0.27 -20.60 11.60
CA LYS A 66 1.06 -21.21 10.52
C LYS A 66 1.28 -20.16 9.43
N SER A 67 2.52 -19.79 9.20
CA SER A 67 2.89 -18.88 8.11
C SER A 67 2.48 -19.44 6.75
N ALA A 68 1.76 -18.65 5.98
CA ALA A 68 1.33 -18.96 4.62
C ALA A 68 2.18 -18.27 3.56
N ALA A 69 2.85 -17.19 3.94
CA ALA A 69 3.75 -16.43 3.08
C ALA A 69 4.90 -15.82 3.88
N THR A 70 6.09 -15.85 3.31
CA THR A 70 7.30 -15.26 3.88
C THR A 70 7.91 -14.27 2.92
N ILE A 71 8.68 -13.33 3.44
CA ILE A 71 9.56 -12.45 2.69
C ILE A 71 10.96 -12.49 3.31
N LYS A 72 12.00 -12.15 2.54
CA LYS A 72 13.40 -12.12 3.02
C LYS A 72 13.90 -10.72 3.32
N GLY A 73 13.26 -9.72 2.75
CA GLY A 73 13.64 -8.32 2.90
C GLY A 73 12.55 -7.40 2.33
N HIS A 74 12.86 -6.14 2.32
CA HIS A 74 12.14 -5.10 1.59
C HIS A 74 13.14 -4.12 1.00
N GLU A 75 12.72 -3.35 0.03
CA GLU A 75 13.52 -2.29 -0.59
C GLU A 75 12.71 -1.01 -0.71
N ASP A 76 13.38 0.11 -0.44
CA ASP A 76 12.85 1.45 -0.70
C ASP A 76 13.07 1.83 -2.16
N VAL A 77 12.05 2.37 -2.78
CA VAL A 77 12.21 3.04 -4.07
C VAL A 77 12.81 4.43 -3.83
N PRO A 78 13.75 4.90 -4.67
CA PRO A 78 14.30 6.26 -4.55
C PRO A 78 13.20 7.31 -4.40
N VAL A 79 13.23 8.06 -3.29
CA VAL A 79 12.21 9.05 -2.92
C VAL A 79 12.10 10.16 -3.96
N ASN A 80 10.89 10.69 -4.13
CA ASN A 80 10.57 11.79 -5.05
C ASN A 80 10.98 11.47 -6.50
N ASN A 81 10.82 10.20 -6.91
CA ASN A 81 11.21 9.70 -8.22
C ASN A 81 10.15 8.76 -8.82
N GLU A 82 9.13 9.35 -9.45
CA GLU A 82 8.05 8.57 -10.09
C GLU A 82 8.57 7.65 -11.20
N ALA A 83 9.66 7.99 -11.87
CA ALA A 83 10.25 7.11 -12.88
C ALA A 83 10.87 5.84 -12.26
N ALA A 84 11.45 5.94 -11.07
CA ALA A 84 11.91 4.77 -10.32
C ALA A 84 10.72 3.95 -9.78
N LEU A 85 9.69 4.62 -9.26
CA LEU A 85 8.45 3.97 -8.81
C LEU A 85 7.77 3.21 -9.96
N MET A 86 7.71 3.78 -11.17
CA MET A 86 7.16 3.12 -12.35
C MET A 86 7.90 1.82 -12.68
N LYS A 87 9.23 1.81 -12.57
CA LYS A 87 10.03 0.59 -12.79
C LYS A 87 9.74 -0.47 -11.74
N ALA A 88 9.55 -0.10 -10.48
CA ALA A 88 9.19 -1.03 -9.42
C ALA A 88 7.79 -1.62 -9.65
N VAL A 89 6.79 -0.77 -9.92
CA VAL A 89 5.39 -1.17 -10.17
C VAL A 89 5.25 -2.05 -11.41
N ALA A 90 6.12 -1.89 -12.41
CA ALA A 90 6.15 -2.77 -13.58
C ALA A 90 6.47 -4.24 -13.23
N ASN A 91 7.10 -4.49 -12.08
CA ASN A 91 7.49 -5.83 -11.64
C ASN A 91 6.57 -6.41 -10.58
N GLN A 92 6.03 -5.56 -9.67
CA GLN A 92 5.18 -6.00 -8.56
C GLN A 92 4.39 -4.82 -7.98
N PRO A 93 3.33 -5.06 -7.19
CA PRO A 93 2.71 -4.03 -6.38
C PRO A 93 3.71 -3.39 -5.40
N VAL A 94 3.61 -2.09 -5.21
CA VAL A 94 4.47 -1.28 -4.34
C VAL A 94 3.60 -0.57 -3.31
N SER A 95 3.97 -0.64 -2.05
CA SER A 95 3.32 0.13 -0.99
C SER A 95 3.74 1.58 -1.11
N VAL A 96 2.77 2.50 -1.03
CA VAL A 96 2.98 3.95 -1.05
C VAL A 96 2.18 4.61 0.05
N ALA A 97 2.66 5.73 0.57
CA ALA A 97 1.91 6.57 1.49
C ALA A 97 1.40 7.81 0.77
N VAL A 98 0.23 8.29 1.16
CA VAL A 98 -0.43 9.46 0.58
C VAL A 98 -1.05 10.34 1.65
N ASP A 99 -1.29 11.62 1.33
CA ASP A 99 -2.13 12.54 2.09
C ASP A 99 -3.60 12.27 1.75
N ALA A 100 -4.20 11.34 2.50
CA ALA A 100 -5.60 10.98 2.32
C ALA A 100 -6.57 11.87 3.10
N GLY A 101 -6.08 12.69 4.02
CA GLY A 101 -6.84 13.74 4.70
C GLY A 101 -7.20 14.91 3.77
N ASP A 102 -6.52 15.05 2.63
CA ASP A 102 -6.88 16.06 1.63
C ASP A 102 -8.26 15.77 1.01
N ARG A 103 -9.08 16.83 0.86
CA ARG A 103 -10.44 16.70 0.34
C ARG A 103 -10.50 16.16 -1.08
N THR A 104 -9.50 16.43 -1.91
CA THR A 104 -9.41 15.92 -3.29
C THR A 104 -9.34 14.40 -3.27
N PHE A 105 -8.54 13.84 -2.35
CA PHE A 105 -8.44 12.39 -2.16
C PHE A 105 -9.70 11.81 -1.53
N MET A 106 -10.16 12.37 -0.40
CA MET A 106 -11.33 11.82 0.33
C MET A 106 -12.59 11.74 -0.53
N LEU A 107 -12.83 12.74 -1.38
CA LEU A 107 -14.03 12.86 -2.20
C LEU A 107 -13.88 12.27 -3.60
N TYR A 108 -12.77 11.59 -3.87
CA TYR A 108 -12.57 10.98 -5.18
C TYR A 108 -13.66 9.95 -5.49
N SER A 109 -14.25 10.05 -6.68
CA SER A 109 -15.35 9.17 -7.12
C SER A 109 -15.09 8.50 -8.48
N GLY A 110 -14.09 8.96 -9.25
CA GLY A 110 -13.73 8.38 -10.54
C GLY A 110 -13.01 9.34 -11.48
N GLY A 111 -12.50 8.81 -12.59
CA GLY A 111 -11.65 9.54 -13.53
C GLY A 111 -10.19 9.62 -13.07
N VAL A 112 -9.33 10.33 -13.81
CA VAL A 112 -7.99 10.61 -13.32
C VAL A 112 -8.07 11.77 -12.32
N MET A 113 -7.66 11.53 -11.08
CA MET A 113 -7.56 12.56 -10.06
C MET A 113 -6.46 13.54 -10.43
N THR A 114 -6.82 14.80 -10.61
CA THR A 114 -5.93 15.90 -11.01
C THR A 114 -6.09 17.07 -10.04
N GLY A 115 -5.23 18.08 -10.15
CA GLY A 115 -5.30 19.30 -9.35
C GLY A 115 -4.36 19.31 -8.18
N SER A 116 -4.72 20.01 -7.10
CA SER A 116 -3.88 20.12 -5.90
C SER A 116 -4.23 19.06 -4.88
N CYS A 117 -3.23 18.49 -4.25
CA CYS A 117 -3.33 17.61 -3.09
C CYS A 117 -2.17 17.92 -2.13
N GLY A 118 -2.42 17.82 -0.84
CA GLY A 118 -1.38 17.97 0.18
C GLY A 118 -0.33 16.85 0.14
N THR A 119 0.60 16.88 1.08
CA THR A 119 1.68 15.89 1.20
C THR A 119 1.94 15.48 2.65
N GLU A 120 0.95 15.68 3.53
CA GLU A 120 0.99 15.21 4.92
C GLU A 120 0.59 13.73 4.94
N LEU A 121 1.58 12.84 4.79
CA LEU A 121 1.36 11.41 4.65
C LEU A 121 0.67 10.82 5.88
N ASP A 122 -0.55 10.32 5.71
CA ASP A 122 -1.40 9.76 6.77
C ASP A 122 -2.05 8.44 6.41
N HIS A 123 -1.85 7.91 5.20
CA HIS A 123 -2.52 6.70 4.74
C HIS A 123 -1.66 5.85 3.81
N GLY A 124 -1.65 4.53 4.04
CA GLY A 124 -0.95 3.56 3.21
C GLY A 124 -1.87 2.90 2.18
N ILE A 125 -1.45 2.88 0.91
CA ILE A 125 -2.16 2.23 -0.20
C ILE A 125 -1.18 1.48 -1.11
N ALA A 126 -1.68 0.75 -2.11
CA ALA A 126 -0.83 -0.02 -3.02
C ALA A 126 -0.87 0.53 -4.44
N ALA A 127 0.30 0.91 -4.99
CA ALA A 127 0.46 1.16 -6.42
C ALA A 127 0.56 -0.18 -7.16
N ILE A 128 -0.38 -0.42 -8.08
CA ILE A 128 -0.55 -1.72 -8.76
C ILE A 128 -0.41 -1.65 -10.26
N GLY A 129 -0.30 -0.45 -10.82
CA GLY A 129 -0.17 -0.24 -12.26
C GLY A 129 -0.12 1.24 -12.62
N TYR A 130 -0.08 1.48 -13.90
CA TYR A 130 -0.11 2.82 -14.48
C TYR A 130 -0.67 2.75 -15.91
N GLY A 131 -1.08 3.89 -16.43
CA GLY A 131 -1.63 4.00 -17.78
C GLY A 131 -1.56 5.40 -18.35
N VAL A 132 -2.14 5.56 -19.52
CA VAL A 132 -2.24 6.84 -20.23
C VAL A 132 -3.65 6.95 -20.80
N GLU A 133 -4.32 8.08 -20.55
CA GLU A 133 -5.62 8.41 -21.16
C GLU A 133 -5.46 8.78 -22.64
N SER A 134 -6.57 8.83 -23.36
CA SER A 134 -6.60 9.18 -24.79
C SER A 134 -6.09 10.58 -25.09
N ASP A 135 -6.13 11.49 -24.12
CA ASP A 135 -5.61 12.85 -24.20
C ASP A 135 -4.11 12.97 -23.87
N GLY A 136 -3.47 11.85 -23.50
CA GLY A 136 -2.06 11.79 -23.10
C GLY A 136 -1.80 11.94 -21.61
N THR A 137 -2.83 12.16 -20.77
CA THR A 137 -2.69 12.24 -19.32
C THR A 137 -2.24 10.89 -18.77
N LYS A 138 -1.07 10.86 -18.13
CA LYS A 138 -0.54 9.66 -17.49
C LYS A 138 -1.09 9.54 -16.08
N TYR A 139 -1.29 8.30 -15.62
CA TYR A 139 -1.84 8.06 -14.29
C TYR A 139 -1.31 6.78 -13.64
N TRP A 140 -1.28 6.79 -12.32
CA TRP A 140 -1.14 5.63 -11.46
C TRP A 140 -2.48 4.92 -11.29
N ILE A 141 -2.45 3.60 -11.17
CA ILE A 141 -3.57 2.78 -10.69
C ILE A 141 -3.24 2.36 -9.27
N LEU A 142 -4.03 2.82 -8.31
CA LEU A 142 -3.80 2.62 -6.90
C LEU A 142 -4.98 1.84 -6.28
N LYS A 143 -4.67 0.87 -5.42
CA LYS A 143 -5.67 0.12 -4.66
C LYS A 143 -5.76 0.70 -3.26
N ASN A 144 -6.96 1.16 -2.88
CA ASN A 144 -7.28 1.64 -1.54
C ASN A 144 -7.93 0.54 -0.69
N SER A 145 -8.11 0.79 0.62
CA SER A 145 -8.74 -0.12 1.59
C SER A 145 -10.08 0.39 2.14
N TRP A 146 -10.71 1.40 1.52
CA TRP A 146 -11.96 2.02 1.99
C TRP A 146 -13.22 1.36 1.43
N GLY A 147 -13.10 0.14 0.89
CA GLY A 147 -14.22 -0.62 0.34
C GLY A 147 -14.56 -0.25 -1.11
N THR A 148 -15.43 -1.07 -1.71
CA THR A 148 -15.77 -0.98 -3.13
C THR A 148 -16.77 0.13 -3.48
N THR A 149 -17.28 0.85 -2.48
CA THR A 149 -18.17 2.01 -2.66
C THR A 149 -17.41 3.32 -2.83
N TRP A 150 -16.11 3.35 -2.49
CA TRP A 150 -15.25 4.50 -2.68
C TRP A 150 -14.54 4.42 -4.04
N GLY A 151 -14.39 5.57 -4.69
CA GLY A 151 -13.67 5.71 -5.95
C GLY A 151 -14.17 4.76 -7.05
N GLU A 152 -13.26 4.24 -7.84
CA GLU A 152 -13.54 3.27 -8.91
C GLU A 152 -13.54 1.84 -8.35
N LYS A 153 -14.57 1.48 -7.60
CA LYS A 153 -14.71 0.17 -6.92
C LYS A 153 -13.57 -0.16 -5.97
N GLY A 154 -13.10 0.83 -5.20
CA GLY A 154 -12.00 0.70 -4.25
C GLY A 154 -10.63 1.03 -4.84
N PHE A 155 -10.57 1.43 -6.10
CA PHE A 155 -9.37 1.88 -6.78
C PHE A 155 -9.46 3.37 -7.11
N LEU A 156 -8.30 3.97 -7.39
CA LEU A 156 -8.23 5.31 -7.95
C LEU A 156 -7.18 5.39 -9.05
N ARG A 157 -7.41 6.30 -9.98
CA ARG A 157 -6.42 6.74 -10.96
C ARG A 157 -5.94 8.13 -10.56
N MET A 158 -4.65 8.29 -10.38
CA MET A 158 -4.01 9.51 -9.88
C MET A 158 -2.99 10.00 -10.91
N GLU A 159 -3.02 11.29 -11.24
CA GLU A 159 -2.12 11.89 -12.24
C GLU A 159 -0.65 11.67 -11.91
N MET A 160 0.13 11.33 -12.94
CA MET A 160 1.58 11.14 -12.88
C MET A 160 2.32 12.36 -13.44
N ASP A 161 3.60 12.42 -13.12
CA ASP A 161 4.53 13.40 -13.70
C ASP A 161 4.09 14.86 -13.48
N ILE A 162 3.42 15.15 -12.37
CA ILE A 162 3.11 16.52 -11.97
C ILE A 162 4.40 17.30 -11.67
N SER A 163 4.33 18.62 -11.58
CA SER A 163 5.51 19.47 -11.34
C SER A 163 6.18 19.21 -9.99
N ASP A 164 5.43 18.76 -8.97
CA ASP A 164 5.96 18.40 -7.67
C ASP A 164 6.57 16.99 -7.73
N LYS A 165 7.87 16.88 -7.51
CA LYS A 165 8.59 15.61 -7.51
C LYS A 165 8.15 14.62 -6.44
N ARG A 166 7.46 15.11 -5.38
CA ARG A 166 6.87 14.25 -4.37
C ARG A 166 5.71 13.40 -4.93
N GLY A 167 5.26 13.72 -6.14
CA GLY A 167 4.08 13.12 -6.76
C GLY A 167 2.79 13.65 -6.13
N MET A 168 1.67 13.42 -6.82
CA MET A 168 0.37 13.83 -6.32
C MET A 168 0.07 13.17 -4.97
N CYS A 169 -0.46 13.93 -4.01
CA CYS A 169 -0.67 13.52 -2.62
C CYS A 169 0.57 12.94 -1.93
N GLY A 170 1.78 13.24 -2.41
CA GLY A 170 3.03 12.77 -1.81
C GLY A 170 3.38 11.30 -2.11
N LEU A 171 2.71 10.64 -3.07
CA LEU A 171 2.86 9.20 -3.29
C LEU A 171 4.29 8.73 -3.57
N ALA A 172 5.18 9.59 -4.07
CA ALA A 172 6.57 9.24 -4.35
C ALA A 172 7.53 9.48 -3.15
N MET A 173 7.00 9.87 -1.98
CA MET A 173 7.84 10.19 -0.81
C MET A 173 8.28 8.97 0.00
N LYS A 174 7.47 7.90 0.02
CA LYS A 174 7.72 6.70 0.85
C LYS A 174 7.28 5.40 0.16
N PRO A 175 7.73 5.14 -1.07
CA PRO A 175 7.39 3.88 -1.73
C PRO A 175 8.37 2.77 -1.34
N SER A 176 7.85 1.60 -0.97
CA SER A 176 8.64 0.42 -0.63
C SER A 176 7.93 -0.88 -1.05
N TYR A 177 8.68 -1.97 -1.17
CA TYR A 177 8.14 -3.26 -1.59
C TYR A 177 8.90 -4.45 -0.98
N PRO A 178 8.21 -5.57 -0.71
CA PRO A 178 8.84 -6.75 -0.14
C PRO A 178 9.68 -7.51 -1.19
N THR A 179 10.77 -8.13 -0.74
CA THR A 179 11.65 -8.98 -1.56
C THR A 179 11.65 -10.43 -1.08
N GLN A 180 11.99 -11.37 -2.03
CA GLN A 180 11.99 -12.83 -1.81
C GLN A 180 13.42 -13.39 -1.81
#